data_dce7c7be196ab05d8ed5c24efe961ab2
#
_entry.id   dce7c7be196ab05d8ed5c24efe961ab2
#
_cell.length_a   1.000
_cell.length_b   1.000
_cell.length_c   1.000
_cell.angle_alpha   90.00
_cell.angle_beta   90.00
_cell.angle_gamma   90.00
#
_symmetry.space_group_name_H-M   'P 1'
#
loop_
_entity.id
_entity.type
_entity.pdbx_description
1 polymer ?
#
loop_
_entity_poly.entity_id
_entity_poly.type
_entity_poly.pdbx_seq_one_letter_code
_entity_poly.pdbx_strand_id
1 'polypeptide(L)' 'MIDPQEPKYQWGQRVRASTDLYNDGSYPDKPADSLLIEAGASGEIVQIGTYTETSTPVYMVEFGGTHVVGCLEEEIVPE' A
#
# COMPACT_ATOMS: atom_id res chain seq x y z
N MET A 1 5.79 18.74 21.34
CA MET A 1 6.32 18.38 20.03
C MET A 1 5.63 17.13 19.51
N ILE A 2 5.18 17.17 18.27
CA ILE A 2 4.53 16.03 17.67
C ILE A 2 5.59 15.30 16.84
N ASP A 3 5.88 14.07 17.21
CA ASP A 3 6.82 13.26 16.45
C ASP A 3 6.18 12.82 15.12
N PRO A 4 6.96 12.73 14.03
CA PRO A 4 6.43 12.15 12.80
C PRO A 4 6.01 10.72 13.07
N GLN A 5 4.92 10.32 12.43
CA GLN A 5 4.41 8.97 12.58
C GLN A 5 5.38 7.98 11.97
N GLU A 6 5.86 7.04 12.78
CA GLU A 6 6.77 6.01 12.29
C GLU A 6 6.01 4.94 11.53
N PRO A 7 6.58 4.41 10.44
CA PRO A 7 5.95 3.31 9.74
C PRO A 7 5.81 2.08 10.64
N LYS A 8 4.62 1.50 10.63
CA LYS A 8 4.31 0.31 11.41
C LYS A 8 4.94 -0.94 10.81
N TYR A 9 5.08 -0.97 9.49
CA TYR A 9 5.62 -2.11 8.76
C TYR A 9 6.98 -1.76 8.18
N GLN A 10 7.75 -2.76 7.81
CA GLN A 10 9.12 -2.59 7.35
C GLN A 10 9.27 -2.94 5.88
N TRP A 11 10.30 -2.37 5.27
CA TRP A 11 10.68 -2.71 3.91
C TRP A 11 11.01 -4.20 3.82
N GLY A 12 10.49 -4.85 2.80
CA GLY A 12 10.66 -6.29 2.61
C GLY A 12 9.69 -7.16 3.38
N GLN A 13 8.84 -6.55 4.22
CA GLN A 13 7.86 -7.31 4.98
C GLN A 13 6.75 -7.81 4.08
N ARG A 14 6.30 -9.05 4.33
CA ARG A 14 5.18 -9.61 3.60
C ARG A 14 3.87 -9.23 4.28
N VAL A 15 2.92 -8.82 3.46
CA VAL A 15 1.62 -8.34 3.93
C VAL A 15 0.52 -8.88 3.03
N ARG A 16 -0.73 -8.73 3.50
CA ARG A 16 -1.92 -9.04 2.70
C ARG A 16 -2.80 -7.81 2.62
N ALA A 17 -3.51 -7.66 1.52
CA ALA A 17 -4.53 -6.63 1.43
C ALA A 17 -5.66 -6.96 2.41
N SER A 18 -5.99 -6.02 3.30
CA SER A 18 -7.08 -6.21 4.26
C SER A 18 -8.45 -5.93 3.65
N THR A 19 -8.46 -5.28 2.50
CA THR A 19 -9.67 -4.90 1.77
C THR A 19 -9.34 -4.89 0.29
N ASP A 20 -10.38 -4.82 -0.55
CA ASP A 20 -10.19 -4.64 -1.99
C ASP A 20 -9.56 -3.27 -2.24
N LEU A 21 -8.55 -3.24 -3.09
CA LEU A 21 -7.85 -2.00 -3.44
C LEU A 21 -8.23 -1.58 -4.86
N TYR A 22 -8.69 -0.35 -4.99
CA TYR A 22 -9.18 0.20 -6.26
C TYR A 22 -8.21 1.26 -6.79
N ASN A 23 -8.23 1.43 -8.09
CA ASN A 23 -7.41 2.44 -8.75
C ASN A 23 -7.96 3.82 -8.45
N ASP A 24 -7.16 4.67 -7.80
CA ASP A 24 -7.53 6.05 -7.50
C ASP A 24 -7.12 7.03 -8.62
N GLY A 25 -6.70 6.48 -9.76
CA GLY A 25 -6.21 7.26 -10.88
C GLY A 25 -4.69 7.30 -10.99
N SER A 26 -3.98 6.80 -10.00
CA SER A 26 -2.51 6.82 -10.00
C SER A 26 -1.90 5.65 -10.76
N TYR A 27 -2.70 4.66 -11.13
CA TYR A 27 -2.24 3.50 -11.89
C TYR A 27 -2.71 3.64 -13.35
N PRO A 28 -1.79 4.00 -14.27
CA PRO A 28 -2.20 4.43 -15.60
C PRO A 28 -2.67 3.31 -16.52
N ASP A 29 -2.32 2.05 -16.23
CA ASP A 29 -2.65 0.93 -17.10
C ASP A 29 -4.09 0.44 -16.95
N LYS A 30 -4.82 0.99 -15.99
CA LYS A 30 -6.19 0.56 -15.70
C LYS A 30 -7.11 1.78 -15.58
N PRO A 31 -8.40 1.62 -15.87
CA PRO A 31 -9.36 2.71 -15.66
C PRO A 31 -9.43 3.10 -14.18
N ALA A 32 -9.75 4.37 -13.92
CA ALA A 32 -10.02 4.81 -12.56
C ALA A 32 -11.16 3.99 -11.96
N ASP A 33 -11.11 3.78 -10.65
CA ASP A 33 -12.09 3.00 -9.89
C ASP A 33 -12.14 1.50 -10.22
N SER A 34 -11.23 1.00 -11.07
CA SER A 34 -11.14 -0.43 -11.31
C SER A 34 -10.49 -1.14 -10.13
N LEU A 35 -10.89 -2.39 -9.90
CA LEU A 35 -10.27 -3.21 -8.87
C LEU A 35 -8.85 -3.58 -9.28
N LEU A 36 -7.89 -3.24 -8.45
CA LEU A 36 -6.50 -3.60 -8.68
C LEU A 36 -6.11 -4.87 -7.94
N ILE A 37 -6.50 -4.98 -6.67
CA ILE A 37 -6.08 -6.05 -5.78
C ILE A 37 -7.27 -6.49 -4.96
N GLU A 38 -7.51 -7.78 -4.89
CA GLU A 38 -8.56 -8.35 -4.06
C GLU A 38 -8.11 -8.50 -2.62
N ALA A 39 -9.04 -8.36 -1.68
CA ALA A 39 -8.77 -8.59 -0.26
C ALA A 39 -8.17 -9.99 -0.07
N GLY A 40 -7.15 -10.09 0.77
CA GLY A 40 -6.45 -11.34 1.03
C GLY A 40 -5.26 -11.61 0.11
N ALA A 41 -5.07 -10.80 -0.93
CA ALA A 41 -3.92 -10.97 -1.83
C ALA A 41 -2.63 -10.69 -1.07
N SER A 42 -1.62 -11.52 -1.32
CA SER A 42 -0.31 -11.43 -0.67
C SER A 42 0.62 -10.53 -1.48
N GLY A 43 1.44 -9.76 -0.79
CA GLY A 43 2.41 -8.88 -1.41
C GLY A 43 3.61 -8.62 -0.52
N GLU A 44 4.55 -7.88 -1.04
CA GLU A 44 5.77 -7.51 -0.32
C GLU A 44 5.97 -6.00 -0.37
N ILE A 45 6.32 -5.41 0.75
CA ILE A 45 6.62 -3.98 0.81
C ILE A 45 7.96 -3.73 0.14
N VAL A 46 7.94 -3.00 -0.97
CA VAL A 46 9.15 -2.72 -1.75
C VAL A 46 9.65 -1.29 -1.56
N GLN A 47 8.83 -0.43 -1.00
CA GLN A 47 9.21 0.94 -0.69
C GLN A 47 8.26 1.53 0.33
N ILE A 48 8.77 2.43 1.17
CA ILE A 48 7.95 3.15 2.16
C ILE A 48 8.16 4.63 1.93
N GLY A 49 7.07 5.36 1.79
CA GLY A 49 7.08 6.81 1.67
C GLY A 49 6.23 7.45 2.74
N THR A 50 6.04 8.75 2.64
CA THR A 50 5.22 9.51 3.58
C THR A 50 4.51 10.63 2.83
N TYR A 51 3.21 10.77 3.08
CA TYR A 51 2.48 11.97 2.65
C TYR A 51 2.92 13.12 3.55
N THR A 52 3.54 14.12 2.96
CA THR A 52 4.09 15.25 3.73
C THR A 52 3.01 16.08 4.40
N GLU A 53 1.84 16.19 3.80
CA GLU A 53 0.74 16.99 4.34
C GLU A 53 0.18 16.45 5.64
N THR A 54 0.18 15.14 5.79
CA THR A 54 -0.42 14.49 6.96
C THR A 54 0.59 13.68 7.76
N SER A 55 1.83 13.59 7.30
CA SER A 55 2.88 12.74 7.87
C SER A 55 2.43 11.28 7.96
N THR A 56 1.62 10.84 6.98
CA THR A 56 1.05 9.49 6.97
C THR A 56 1.93 8.55 6.16
N PRO A 57 2.36 7.41 6.74
CA PRO A 57 3.13 6.43 5.98
C PRO A 57 2.32 5.85 4.83
N VAL A 58 2.99 5.66 3.68
CA VAL A 58 2.44 5.01 2.50
C VAL A 58 3.36 3.86 2.14
N TYR A 59 2.80 2.68 1.97
CA TYR A 59 3.56 1.49 1.66
C TYR A 59 3.36 1.13 0.20
N MET A 60 4.45 1.06 -0.55
CA MET A 60 4.42 0.54 -1.91
C MET A 60 4.54 -0.96 -1.81
N VAL A 61 3.47 -1.66 -2.15
CA VAL A 61 3.38 -3.11 -2.02
C VAL A 61 3.29 -3.74 -3.40
N GLU A 62 4.19 -4.68 -3.66
CA GLU A 62 4.20 -5.44 -4.90
C GLU A 62 3.35 -6.69 -4.71
N PHE A 63 2.23 -6.75 -5.44
CA PHE A 63 1.32 -7.88 -5.39
C PHE A 63 1.54 -8.75 -6.64
N GLY A 64 1.66 -10.06 -6.41
CA GLY A 64 1.79 -11.01 -7.50
C GLY A 64 3.04 -10.85 -8.36
N GLY A 65 4.01 -10.06 -7.91
CA GLY A 65 5.23 -9.82 -8.65
C GLY A 65 5.10 -8.91 -9.86
N THR A 66 3.92 -8.33 -10.10
CA THR A 66 3.68 -7.53 -11.30
C THR A 66 3.07 -6.16 -11.03
N HIS A 67 2.39 -5.98 -9.91
CA HIS A 67 1.68 -4.74 -9.59
C HIS A 67 2.22 -4.12 -8.33
N VAL A 68 2.66 -2.86 -8.41
CA VAL A 68 3.07 -2.10 -7.22
C VAL A 68 1.99 -1.07 -6.93
N VAL A 69 1.36 -1.18 -5.76
CA VAL A 69 0.23 -0.34 -5.37
C VAL A 69 0.57 0.37 -4.06
N GLY A 70 0.29 1.68 -4.01
CA GLY A 70 0.45 2.45 -2.78
C GLY A 70 -0.69 2.15 -1.82
N CYS A 71 -0.35 1.75 -0.60
CA CYS A 71 -1.32 1.34 0.41
C CYS A 71 -1.11 2.12 1.70
N LEU A 72 -2.22 2.41 2.39
CA LEU A 72 -2.18 2.94 3.74
C LEU A 72 -2.05 1.77 4.73
N GLU A 73 -1.62 2.06 5.96
CA GLU A 73 -1.47 1.02 6.98
C GLU A 73 -2.73 0.20 7.20
N GLU A 74 -3.89 0.86 7.14
CA GLU A 74 -5.17 0.21 7.36
C GLU A 74 -5.62 -0.68 6.21
N GLU A 75 -4.98 -0.54 5.05
CA GLU A 75 -5.33 -1.31 3.85
C GLU A 75 -4.55 -2.61 3.75
N ILE A 76 -3.58 -2.82 4.63
CA ILE A 76 -2.76 -4.02 4.64
C ILE A 76 -2.63 -4.57 6.06
N VAL A 77 -2.38 -5.87 6.15
CA VAL A 77 -2.13 -6.56 7.43
C VAL A 77 -0.89 -7.43 7.26
N PRO A 78 -0.14 -7.71 8.35
CA PRO A 78 0.99 -8.62 8.28
C PRO A 78 0.54 -10.02 7.84
N GLU A 79 1.36 -10.64 7.03
CA GLU A 79 1.10 -11.99 6.57
C GLU A 79 1.51 -13.03 7.61
#